data_f977795095bccc402e5f773ff77d311a
#
_entry.id   f977795095bccc402e5f773ff77d311a
#
_cell.length_a   1.000
_cell.length_b   1.000
_cell.length_c   1.000
_cell.angle_alpha   90.00
_cell.angle_beta   90.00
_cell.angle_gamma   90.00
#
_symmetry.space_group_name_H-M   'P 1'
#
loop_
_entity.id
_entity.type
_entity.pdbx_description
1 polymer ?
#
loop_
_entity_poly.entity_id
_entity_poly.type
_entity_poly.pdbx_seq_one_letter_code
_entity_poly.pdbx_strand_id
1 'polypeptide(L)'
;MNSFSTQSSCADTNELGSLSAQQALNNMLLAIDEKSGDERVPLSEAVDRILAEPIRSTIDVPAHRNSAVDGYAILQGDLAKTDQLSSLLVVGQVVAGHPEHSPLQPGQAIHIMTGAKMPDNADTVIMQEHVERDGPTIRFDARHRAGQNVRQAGEDIQRGEVVLAAGIKLSPAQIGLIASLGQADIRVKAALSVALFSTGDEILNIGEAPREACIYDSNRYSLSAALRKLGCKVLDMGIIPDHPEQLREAFQLAAASADIIFTSGGVSVGEADYTKQILAETGQVDFWKVAIKPGRPIAFGHIDEAVFFGLPGNPVAVMVTFYQFALPCLEKLMGLSQPLLHPSIEVKCSQPIAKRVGRTEIQRGILSPQPDGSWQIKTSGKQGSGILRSMSEANAFIILQHERGPVKAGEYVTVQTFSGLF
;
A
#
# COMPACT_ATOMS: atom_id res chain seq x y z
N MET A 1 -0.02 32.80 -4.14
CA MET A 1 -0.33 33.12 -2.72
C MET A 1 -1.80 32.75 -2.50
N ASN A 2 -2.10 31.55 -2.18
CA ASN A 2 -3.45 31.12 -1.82
C ASN A 2 -3.52 31.04 -0.30
N SER A 3 -4.08 32.10 0.32
CA SER A 3 -4.45 32.02 1.72
C SER A 3 -5.55 30.97 1.86
N PHE A 4 -5.30 29.93 2.67
CA PHE A 4 -6.28 28.90 2.97
C PHE A 4 -7.53 29.55 3.58
N SER A 5 -8.65 29.46 2.88
CA SER A 5 -9.92 30.03 3.33
C SER A 5 -10.44 29.19 4.51
N THR A 6 -10.48 29.78 5.69
CA THR A 6 -11.12 29.25 6.91
C THR A 6 -12.65 29.39 6.84
N GLN A 7 -13.28 28.87 5.78
CA GLN A 7 -14.74 28.82 5.73
C GLN A 7 -15.25 27.62 6.53
N SER A 8 -15.89 27.90 7.68
CA SER A 8 -16.66 26.91 8.43
C SER A 8 -17.89 26.48 7.63
N SER A 9 -18.18 25.16 7.60
CA SER A 9 -19.40 24.66 6.97
C SER A 9 -20.62 24.91 7.86
N CYS A 10 -21.80 25.14 7.26
CA CYS A 10 -23.07 25.38 7.99
C CYS A 10 -23.55 24.18 8.85
N ALA A 11 -22.87 23.03 8.79
CA ALA A 11 -23.17 21.84 9.60
C ALA A 11 -22.47 21.85 10.97
N ASP A 12 -21.53 22.78 11.22
CA ASP A 12 -20.72 22.83 12.46
C ASP A 12 -21.32 23.80 13.50
N THR A 13 -22.59 23.64 13.83
CA THR A 13 -23.30 24.55 14.76
C THR A 13 -22.82 24.50 16.21
N ASN A 14 -21.93 23.58 16.60
CA ASN A 14 -21.43 23.43 17.98
C ASN A 14 -19.94 23.70 18.20
N GLU A 15 -19.14 23.96 17.17
CA GLU A 15 -17.71 24.32 17.30
C GLU A 15 -17.33 25.37 16.26
N LEU A 16 -17.71 26.60 16.45
CA LEU A 16 -17.30 27.77 15.63
C LEU A 16 -15.77 27.76 15.45
N GLY A 17 -15.31 27.60 14.20
CA GLY A 17 -13.90 27.63 13.81
C GLY A 17 -13.18 26.29 13.74
N SER A 18 -13.87 25.12 13.85
CA SER A 18 -13.27 23.80 13.63
C SER A 18 -13.52 23.31 12.22
N LEU A 19 -12.50 22.70 11.59
CA LEU A 19 -12.63 22.00 10.30
C LEU A 19 -13.19 20.58 10.53
N SER A 20 -14.01 20.09 9.60
CA SER A 20 -14.33 18.65 9.59
C SER A 20 -13.06 17.84 9.23
N ALA A 21 -13.01 16.56 9.59
CA ALA A 21 -11.89 15.67 9.25
C ALA A 21 -11.62 15.64 7.74
N GLN A 22 -12.68 15.59 6.93
CA GLN A 22 -12.56 15.55 5.48
C GLN A 22 -12.02 16.88 4.90
N GLN A 23 -12.48 18.01 5.42
CA GLN A 23 -11.97 19.32 5.00
C GLN A 23 -10.49 19.48 5.35
N ALA A 24 -10.09 19.08 6.57
CA ALA A 24 -8.70 19.12 6.99
C ALA A 24 -7.80 18.27 6.07
N LEU A 25 -8.19 17.03 5.81
CA LEU A 25 -7.46 16.15 4.92
C LEU A 25 -7.38 16.70 3.49
N ASN A 26 -8.48 17.19 2.94
CA ASN A 26 -8.50 17.77 1.60
C ASN A 26 -7.57 18.98 1.49
N ASN A 27 -7.59 19.87 2.49
CA ASN A 27 -6.70 21.04 2.53
C ASN A 27 -5.23 20.60 2.58
N MET A 28 -4.87 19.60 3.41
CA MET A 28 -3.52 19.06 3.46
C MET A 28 -3.09 18.50 2.11
N LEU A 29 -3.94 17.67 1.49
CA LEU A 29 -3.64 17.08 0.18
C LEU A 29 -3.51 18.11 -0.94
N LEU A 30 -4.27 19.21 -0.90
CA LEU A 30 -4.15 20.30 -1.88
C LEU A 30 -2.88 21.15 -1.70
N ALA A 31 -2.31 21.17 -0.50
CA ALA A 31 -1.15 21.99 -0.16
C ALA A 31 0.20 21.30 -0.42
N ILE A 32 0.21 20.04 -0.82
CA ILE A 32 1.41 19.26 -1.05
C ILE A 32 1.45 18.70 -2.48
N ASP A 33 2.66 18.57 -3.00
CA ASP A 33 2.96 17.87 -4.24
C ASP A 33 3.92 16.71 -3.96
N GLU A 34 4.12 15.82 -4.95
CA GLU A 34 5.11 14.77 -4.87
C GLU A 34 6.51 15.35 -4.59
N LYS A 35 7.20 14.77 -3.61
CA LYS A 35 8.56 15.19 -3.20
C LYS A 35 9.63 14.16 -3.53
N SER A 36 9.26 12.92 -3.74
CA SER A 36 10.23 11.85 -4.01
C SER A 36 10.94 12.06 -5.34
N GLY A 37 12.28 12.04 -5.31
CA GLY A 37 13.08 11.80 -6.50
C GLY A 37 12.95 10.35 -6.98
N ASP A 38 13.75 10.01 -8.00
CA ASP A 38 13.79 8.65 -8.54
C ASP A 38 15.16 8.03 -8.26
N GLU A 39 15.18 6.72 -8.00
CA GLU A 39 16.40 5.93 -7.88
C GLU A 39 16.29 4.60 -8.61
N ARG A 40 17.43 4.03 -9.00
CA ARG A 40 17.47 2.72 -9.66
C ARG A 40 17.85 1.66 -8.63
N VAL A 41 17.08 0.59 -8.56
CA VAL A 41 17.29 -0.50 -7.61
C VAL A 41 17.27 -1.85 -8.31
N PRO A 42 18.01 -2.84 -7.81
CA PRO A 42 17.85 -4.23 -8.23
C PRO A 42 16.40 -4.69 -8.00
N LEU A 43 15.87 -5.51 -8.91
CA LEU A 43 14.49 -6.01 -8.79
C LEU A 43 14.24 -6.76 -7.47
N SER A 44 15.27 -7.43 -6.92
CA SER A 44 15.23 -8.11 -5.62
C SER A 44 14.98 -7.19 -4.42
N GLU A 45 15.22 -5.87 -4.57
CA GLU A 45 15.05 -4.85 -3.52
C GLU A 45 13.82 -3.96 -3.77
N ALA A 46 13.03 -4.29 -4.80
CA ALA A 46 11.96 -3.41 -5.28
C ALA A 46 10.59 -3.68 -4.64
N VAL A 47 10.43 -4.74 -3.86
CA VAL A 47 9.16 -5.01 -3.16
C VAL A 47 8.80 -3.85 -2.23
N ASP A 48 7.52 -3.49 -2.17
CA ASP A 48 6.99 -2.33 -1.43
C ASP A 48 7.47 -0.94 -1.90
N ARG A 49 8.35 -0.85 -2.93
CA ARG A 49 8.75 0.42 -3.54
C ARG A 49 7.66 0.91 -4.51
N ILE A 50 7.65 2.19 -4.79
CA ILE A 50 6.74 2.81 -5.75
C ILE A 50 7.45 2.94 -7.09
N LEU A 51 6.81 2.45 -8.15
CA LEU A 51 7.37 2.47 -9.50
C LEU A 51 7.43 3.91 -10.03
N ALA A 52 8.61 4.37 -10.46
CA ALA A 52 8.82 5.74 -10.92
C ALA A 52 8.44 5.95 -12.38
N GLU A 53 8.58 4.93 -13.22
CA GLU A 53 8.27 4.98 -14.65
C GLU A 53 7.50 3.73 -15.10
N PRO A 54 6.70 3.79 -16.17
CA PRO A 54 5.95 2.62 -16.63
C PRO A 54 6.88 1.49 -17.07
N ILE A 55 6.56 0.25 -16.73
CA ILE A 55 7.23 -0.93 -17.26
C ILE A 55 6.61 -1.28 -18.60
N ARG A 56 7.46 -1.27 -19.65
CA ARG A 56 7.10 -1.73 -20.99
C ARG A 56 7.81 -3.02 -21.32
N SER A 57 7.07 -3.96 -21.90
CA SER A 57 7.68 -5.21 -22.36
C SER A 57 8.55 -4.97 -23.59
N THR A 58 9.77 -5.50 -23.57
CA THR A 58 10.68 -5.54 -24.73
C THR A 58 10.57 -6.85 -25.50
N ILE A 59 9.82 -7.81 -25.00
CA ILE A 59 9.63 -9.17 -25.54
C ILE A 59 8.15 -9.55 -25.52
N ASP A 60 7.81 -10.58 -26.27
CA ASP A 60 6.53 -11.29 -26.10
C ASP A 60 6.62 -12.26 -24.93
N VAL A 61 5.53 -12.47 -24.18
CA VAL A 61 5.42 -13.50 -23.16
C VAL A 61 4.19 -14.36 -23.47
N PRO A 62 4.37 -15.66 -23.73
CA PRO A 62 5.65 -16.33 -23.96
C PRO A 62 6.35 -15.83 -25.25
N ALA A 63 7.68 -15.96 -25.31
CA ALA A 63 8.47 -15.44 -26.42
C ALA A 63 8.25 -16.19 -27.76
N HIS A 64 7.66 -17.36 -27.73
CA HIS A 64 7.38 -18.22 -28.88
C HIS A 64 6.17 -19.11 -28.61
N ARG A 65 5.59 -19.69 -29.68
CA ARG A 65 4.55 -20.69 -29.55
C ARG A 65 5.07 -21.88 -28.76
N ASN A 66 4.32 -22.34 -27.78
CA ASN A 66 4.71 -23.50 -26.94
C ASN A 66 3.52 -24.40 -26.61
N SER A 67 3.81 -25.62 -26.17
CA SER A 67 2.78 -26.54 -25.72
C SER A 67 2.22 -26.13 -24.36
N ALA A 68 0.89 -26.10 -24.26
CA ALA A 68 0.21 -25.88 -22.97
C ALA A 68 0.15 -27.14 -22.10
N VAL A 69 0.41 -28.32 -22.65
CA VAL A 69 0.26 -29.62 -22.00
C VAL A 69 1.38 -30.59 -22.44
N ASP A 70 1.57 -31.67 -21.73
CA ASP A 70 2.36 -32.80 -22.18
C ASP A 70 1.57 -33.60 -23.21
N GLY A 71 2.19 -33.92 -24.35
CA GLY A 71 1.44 -34.55 -25.44
C GLY A 71 2.26 -34.74 -26.71
N TYR A 72 1.58 -34.67 -27.85
CA TYR A 72 2.17 -34.84 -29.17
C TYR A 72 1.84 -33.71 -30.09
N ALA A 73 2.87 -33.00 -30.56
CA ALA A 73 2.73 -31.96 -31.56
C ALA A 73 2.55 -32.60 -32.94
N ILE A 74 1.56 -32.12 -33.66
CA ILE A 74 1.16 -32.66 -34.98
C ILE A 74 0.83 -31.52 -35.95
N LEU A 75 0.67 -31.86 -37.20
CA LEU A 75 0.07 -30.99 -38.21
C LEU A 75 -1.46 -31.12 -38.14
N GLN A 76 -2.20 -30.01 -38.30
CA GLN A 76 -3.67 -30.03 -38.35
C GLN A 76 -4.21 -30.96 -39.46
N GLY A 77 -3.46 -31.13 -40.55
CA GLY A 77 -3.82 -32.02 -41.67
C GLY A 77 -3.88 -33.48 -41.28
N ASP A 78 -3.21 -33.86 -40.16
CA ASP A 78 -3.16 -35.23 -39.65
C ASP A 78 -4.24 -35.51 -38.57
N LEU A 79 -5.13 -34.55 -38.29
CA LEU A 79 -6.25 -34.76 -37.38
C LEU A 79 -7.19 -35.84 -37.94
N ALA A 80 -7.68 -36.71 -37.05
CA ALA A 80 -8.64 -37.72 -37.38
C ALA A 80 -9.96 -37.09 -37.93
N LYS A 81 -10.48 -37.69 -39.00
CA LYS A 81 -11.82 -37.34 -39.50
C LYS A 81 -12.89 -38.08 -38.68
N THR A 82 -14.11 -37.59 -38.75
CA THR A 82 -15.25 -38.22 -38.04
C THR A 82 -15.30 -39.69 -38.26
N ASP A 83 -15.45 -40.46 -37.18
CA ASP A 83 -15.50 -41.91 -37.11
C ASP A 83 -14.20 -42.65 -37.57
N GLN A 84 -13.05 -41.94 -37.57
CA GLN A 84 -11.77 -42.51 -37.93
C GLN A 84 -10.74 -42.30 -36.81
N LEU A 85 -9.72 -43.14 -36.78
CA LEU A 85 -8.53 -42.98 -35.93
C LEU A 85 -7.39 -42.46 -36.83
N SER A 86 -6.68 -41.42 -36.36
CA SER A 86 -5.39 -41.05 -36.90
C SER A 86 -4.27 -41.93 -36.28
N SER A 87 -3.29 -42.29 -37.10
CA SER A 87 -2.12 -43.05 -36.65
C SER A 87 -0.87 -42.33 -37.16
N LEU A 88 0.01 -41.90 -36.26
CA LEU A 88 1.19 -41.08 -36.57
C LEU A 88 2.46 -41.72 -36.00
N LEU A 89 3.57 -41.58 -36.71
CA LEU A 89 4.89 -42.03 -36.28
C LEU A 89 5.52 -40.94 -35.37
N VAL A 90 5.94 -41.31 -34.16
CA VAL A 90 6.67 -40.43 -33.25
C VAL A 90 8.13 -40.40 -33.68
N VAL A 91 8.59 -39.24 -34.18
CA VAL A 91 9.92 -39.05 -34.74
C VAL A 91 10.95 -38.43 -33.80
N GLY A 92 10.52 -37.96 -32.62
CA GLY A 92 11.40 -37.33 -31.65
C GLY A 92 10.67 -36.87 -30.38
N GLN A 93 11.43 -36.15 -29.56
CA GLN A 93 10.93 -35.56 -28.32
C GLN A 93 11.48 -34.13 -28.16
N VAL A 94 10.63 -33.20 -27.72
CA VAL A 94 11.00 -31.82 -27.44
C VAL A 94 10.69 -31.51 -25.99
N VAL A 95 11.67 -30.99 -25.25
CA VAL A 95 11.54 -30.55 -23.88
C VAL A 95 11.79 -29.04 -23.76
N ALA A 96 11.31 -28.43 -22.70
CA ALA A 96 11.54 -27.00 -22.47
C ALA A 96 13.04 -26.69 -22.43
N GLY A 97 13.44 -25.59 -23.09
CA GLY A 97 14.84 -25.17 -23.21
C GLY A 97 15.65 -25.88 -24.32
N HIS A 98 15.12 -26.92 -24.97
CA HIS A 98 15.78 -27.65 -26.04
C HIS A 98 14.88 -27.70 -27.29
N PRO A 99 14.91 -26.66 -28.14
CA PRO A 99 14.04 -26.58 -29.31
C PRO A 99 14.42 -27.59 -30.36
N GLU A 100 13.44 -28.21 -31.03
CA GLU A 100 13.59 -28.98 -32.23
C GLU A 100 13.30 -28.09 -33.46
N HIS A 101 14.17 -28.11 -34.45
CA HIS A 101 14.07 -27.26 -35.65
C HIS A 101 13.68 -28.05 -36.90
N SER A 102 13.65 -29.38 -36.85
CA SER A 102 13.24 -30.20 -37.97
C SER A 102 11.73 -30.09 -38.20
N PRO A 103 11.28 -29.74 -39.41
CA PRO A 103 9.85 -29.67 -39.71
C PRO A 103 9.23 -31.07 -39.73
N LEU A 104 8.05 -31.21 -39.15
CA LEU A 104 7.24 -32.44 -39.22
C LEU A 104 6.80 -32.70 -40.66
N GLN A 105 6.84 -33.96 -41.08
CA GLN A 105 6.20 -34.42 -42.33
C GLN A 105 4.79 -34.93 -42.03
N PRO A 106 3.85 -34.92 -42.98
CA PRO A 106 2.55 -35.55 -42.83
C PRO A 106 2.69 -36.99 -42.35
N GLY A 107 1.85 -37.39 -41.38
CA GLY A 107 1.92 -38.70 -40.76
C GLY A 107 2.95 -38.84 -39.60
N GLN A 108 3.58 -37.72 -39.19
CA GLN A 108 4.56 -37.69 -38.10
C GLN A 108 4.01 -36.87 -36.89
N ALA A 109 4.49 -37.27 -35.73
CA ALA A 109 4.27 -36.56 -34.45
C ALA A 109 5.59 -36.38 -33.70
N ILE A 110 5.69 -35.37 -32.87
CA ILE A 110 6.78 -35.18 -31.90
C ILE A 110 6.19 -35.23 -30.49
N HIS A 111 6.76 -36.03 -29.61
CA HIS A 111 6.43 -36.00 -28.18
C HIS A 111 6.92 -34.68 -27.62
N ILE A 112 6.01 -33.84 -27.08
CA ILE A 112 6.29 -32.49 -26.61
C ILE A 112 5.86 -32.33 -25.17
N MET A 113 6.72 -31.70 -24.35
CA MET A 113 6.42 -31.40 -22.95
C MET A 113 5.87 -29.99 -22.80
N THR A 114 5.10 -29.77 -21.73
CA THR A 114 4.55 -28.46 -21.37
C THR A 114 5.63 -27.37 -21.35
N GLY A 115 5.35 -26.25 -21.98
CA GLY A 115 6.29 -25.11 -22.10
C GLY A 115 7.36 -25.28 -23.17
N ALA A 116 7.49 -26.44 -23.80
CA ALA A 116 8.44 -26.65 -24.88
C ALA A 116 8.01 -25.91 -26.15
N LYS A 117 8.99 -25.31 -26.87
CA LYS A 117 8.74 -24.58 -28.14
C LYS A 117 8.12 -25.54 -29.16
N MET A 118 7.02 -25.12 -29.79
CA MET A 118 6.41 -25.85 -30.90
C MET A 118 7.38 -25.96 -32.07
N PRO A 119 7.46 -27.11 -32.74
CA PRO A 119 8.08 -27.17 -34.08
C PRO A 119 7.45 -26.13 -35.03
N ASP A 120 8.24 -25.54 -35.91
CA ASP A 120 7.82 -24.34 -36.62
C ASP A 120 6.54 -24.55 -37.47
N ASN A 121 6.35 -25.73 -38.03
CA ASN A 121 5.19 -26.08 -38.85
C ASN A 121 4.10 -26.87 -38.11
N ALA A 122 4.31 -27.32 -36.84
CA ALA A 122 3.27 -27.91 -36.05
C ALA A 122 2.32 -26.84 -35.49
N ASP A 123 1.05 -27.19 -35.35
CA ASP A 123 0.02 -26.22 -34.97
C ASP A 123 -0.96 -26.77 -33.90
N THR A 124 -0.89 -28.06 -33.58
CA THR A 124 -1.82 -28.74 -32.70
C THR A 124 -1.08 -29.65 -31.75
N VAL A 125 -1.50 -29.71 -30.49
CA VAL A 125 -0.99 -30.69 -29.50
C VAL A 125 -2.12 -31.56 -29.00
N ILE A 126 -1.95 -32.88 -29.17
CA ILE A 126 -2.85 -33.88 -28.58
C ILE A 126 -2.30 -34.26 -27.21
N MET A 127 -3.11 -34.17 -26.16
CA MET A 127 -2.72 -34.56 -24.80
C MET A 127 -2.31 -36.04 -24.77
N GLN A 128 -1.27 -36.36 -24.05
CA GLN A 128 -0.79 -37.76 -23.96
C GLN A 128 -1.86 -38.70 -23.37
N GLU A 129 -2.75 -38.23 -22.53
CA GLU A 129 -3.86 -38.98 -21.94
C GLU A 129 -4.96 -39.34 -22.97
N HIS A 130 -4.94 -38.70 -24.14
CA HIS A 130 -5.91 -38.93 -25.21
C HIS A 130 -5.34 -39.76 -26.36
N VAL A 131 -4.15 -40.31 -26.14
CA VAL A 131 -3.41 -41.03 -27.16
C VAL A 131 -3.14 -42.49 -26.72
N GLU A 132 -3.41 -43.45 -27.60
CA GLU A 132 -2.96 -44.79 -27.46
C GLU A 132 -1.56 -44.95 -28.13
N ARG A 133 -0.55 -45.33 -27.38
CA ARG A 133 0.82 -45.50 -27.90
C ARG A 133 1.09 -46.99 -28.09
N ASP A 134 1.53 -47.32 -29.30
CA ASP A 134 1.96 -48.66 -29.67
C ASP A 134 3.37 -48.59 -30.32
N GLY A 135 4.37 -48.85 -29.47
CA GLY A 135 5.78 -48.69 -29.87
C GLY A 135 6.12 -47.26 -30.32
N PRO A 136 6.58 -47.11 -31.59
CA PRO A 136 6.89 -45.79 -32.11
C PRO A 136 5.66 -45.01 -32.63
N THR A 137 4.46 -45.62 -32.62
CA THR A 137 3.24 -45.04 -33.21
C THR A 137 2.27 -44.60 -32.16
N ILE A 138 1.55 -43.53 -32.44
CA ILE A 138 0.42 -43.04 -31.63
C ILE A 138 -0.88 -43.15 -32.40
N ARG A 139 -2.01 -43.36 -31.70
CA ARG A 139 -3.36 -43.34 -32.26
C ARG A 139 -4.27 -42.46 -31.42
N PHE A 140 -5.14 -41.69 -32.08
CA PHE A 140 -6.13 -40.84 -31.43
C PHE A 140 -7.38 -40.69 -32.32
N ASP A 141 -8.49 -40.30 -31.71
CA ASP A 141 -9.78 -40.15 -32.38
C ASP A 141 -10.09 -38.74 -32.86
N ALA A 142 -11.28 -38.53 -33.42
CA ALA A 142 -11.72 -37.28 -34.05
C ALA A 142 -12.20 -36.19 -33.05
N ARG A 143 -12.04 -36.37 -31.75
CA ARG A 143 -12.47 -35.36 -30.73
C ARG A 143 -11.63 -34.09 -30.73
N HIS A 144 -10.53 -34.08 -31.44
CA HIS A 144 -9.53 -33.01 -31.41
C HIS A 144 -9.74 -31.99 -32.52
N ARG A 145 -9.29 -30.76 -32.28
CA ARG A 145 -9.44 -29.63 -33.21
C ARG A 145 -8.09 -28.94 -33.45
N ALA A 146 -7.96 -28.32 -34.61
CA ALA A 146 -6.78 -27.56 -34.98
C ALA A 146 -6.50 -26.44 -33.97
N GLY A 147 -5.22 -26.20 -33.67
CA GLY A 147 -4.76 -25.17 -32.78
C GLY A 147 -4.92 -25.43 -31.28
N GLN A 148 -5.53 -26.57 -30.87
CA GLN A 148 -5.72 -26.85 -29.46
C GLN A 148 -4.39 -27.06 -28.71
N ASN A 149 -4.35 -26.65 -27.45
CA ASN A 149 -3.23 -26.80 -26.51
C ASN A 149 -1.92 -26.17 -26.98
N VAL A 150 -1.99 -25.19 -27.85
CA VAL A 150 -0.85 -24.37 -28.28
C VAL A 150 -1.02 -22.95 -27.78
N ARG A 151 -0.12 -22.48 -26.91
CA ARG A 151 -0.05 -21.08 -26.51
C ARG A 151 0.65 -20.27 -27.59
N GLN A 152 0.10 -19.12 -27.92
CA GLN A 152 0.69 -18.23 -28.93
C GLN A 152 1.77 -17.35 -28.32
N ALA A 153 2.73 -16.90 -29.14
CA ALA A 153 3.67 -15.87 -28.74
C ALA A 153 2.88 -14.59 -28.37
N GLY A 154 3.24 -13.96 -27.24
CA GLY A 154 2.56 -12.77 -26.77
C GLY A 154 1.14 -12.97 -26.25
N GLU A 155 0.73 -14.21 -25.94
CA GLU A 155 -0.61 -14.50 -25.45
C GLU A 155 -0.91 -13.82 -24.09
N ASP A 156 0.10 -13.67 -23.25
CA ASP A 156 -0.01 -12.99 -21.95
C ASP A 156 0.41 -11.51 -22.05
N ILE A 157 1.57 -11.25 -22.65
CA ILE A 157 2.11 -9.89 -22.81
C ILE A 157 2.71 -9.74 -24.20
N GLN A 158 2.31 -8.68 -24.89
CA GLN A 158 2.86 -8.35 -26.20
C GLN A 158 4.05 -7.39 -26.08
N ARG A 159 5.00 -7.54 -26.97
CA ARG A 159 6.13 -6.61 -27.10
C ARG A 159 5.64 -5.17 -27.30
N GLY A 160 6.15 -4.23 -26.50
CA GLY A 160 5.78 -2.81 -26.53
C GLY A 160 4.61 -2.44 -25.61
N GLU A 161 3.89 -3.42 -25.06
CA GLU A 161 2.80 -3.22 -24.12
C GLU A 161 3.27 -2.56 -22.81
N VAL A 162 2.46 -1.65 -22.26
CA VAL A 162 2.66 -1.11 -20.90
C VAL A 162 2.08 -2.11 -19.90
N VAL A 163 2.95 -2.82 -19.22
CA VAL A 163 2.58 -3.89 -18.31
C VAL A 163 2.20 -3.37 -16.92
N LEU A 164 2.92 -2.34 -16.46
CA LEU A 164 2.68 -1.68 -15.19
C LEU A 164 2.79 -0.15 -15.36
N ALA A 165 1.87 0.59 -14.78
CA ALA A 165 1.91 2.05 -14.77
C ALA A 165 2.85 2.58 -13.68
N ALA A 166 3.38 3.80 -13.86
CA ALA A 166 4.09 4.51 -12.79
C ALA A 166 3.15 4.83 -11.61
N GLY A 167 3.74 5.05 -10.44
CA GLY A 167 3.02 5.44 -9.23
C GLY A 167 2.30 4.30 -8.52
N ILE A 168 2.53 3.04 -8.90
CA ILE A 168 2.01 1.88 -8.16
C ILE A 168 3.02 1.38 -7.13
N LYS A 169 2.55 0.90 -5.99
CA LYS A 169 3.36 0.20 -5.00
C LYS A 169 3.52 -1.26 -5.42
N LEU A 170 4.77 -1.73 -5.53
CA LEU A 170 5.10 -3.05 -6.07
C LEU A 170 4.85 -4.17 -5.05
N SER A 171 3.98 -5.10 -5.40
CA SER A 171 3.72 -6.34 -4.67
C SER A 171 4.59 -7.49 -5.20
N PRO A 172 4.69 -8.63 -4.49
CA PRO A 172 5.40 -9.81 -4.97
C PRO A 172 4.95 -10.30 -6.35
N ALA A 173 3.66 -10.20 -6.67
CA ALA A 173 3.14 -10.59 -7.98
C ALA A 173 3.70 -9.69 -9.12
N GLN A 174 3.78 -8.38 -8.89
CA GLN A 174 4.35 -7.44 -9.86
C GLN A 174 5.86 -7.62 -10.00
N ILE A 175 6.58 -7.96 -8.92
CA ILE A 175 8.01 -8.34 -9.01
C ILE A 175 8.18 -9.56 -9.92
N GLY A 176 7.36 -10.60 -9.75
CA GLY A 176 7.36 -11.78 -10.63
C GLY A 176 7.07 -11.44 -12.08
N LEU A 177 6.09 -10.54 -12.31
CA LEU A 177 5.73 -10.08 -13.64
C LEU A 177 6.90 -9.33 -14.31
N ILE A 178 7.57 -8.41 -13.63
CA ILE A 178 8.75 -7.70 -14.13
C ILE A 178 9.90 -8.69 -14.42
N ALA A 179 10.11 -9.67 -13.54
CA ALA A 179 11.12 -10.71 -13.73
C ALA A 179 10.86 -11.54 -14.99
N SER A 180 9.59 -11.83 -15.34
CA SER A 180 9.23 -12.55 -16.58
C SER A 180 9.60 -11.78 -17.86
N LEU A 181 9.78 -10.45 -17.77
CA LEU A 181 10.27 -9.60 -18.84
C LEU A 181 11.80 -9.54 -18.93
N GLY A 182 12.52 -10.22 -18.03
CA GLY A 182 13.98 -10.24 -18.00
C GLY A 182 14.64 -8.96 -17.48
N GLN A 183 13.89 -8.09 -16.76
CA GLN A 183 14.44 -6.85 -16.21
C GLN A 183 15.12 -7.13 -14.87
N ALA A 184 16.41 -6.83 -14.77
CA ALA A 184 17.21 -7.05 -13.56
C ALA A 184 17.12 -5.89 -12.56
N ASP A 185 16.84 -4.69 -13.01
CA ASP A 185 16.71 -3.47 -12.22
C ASP A 185 15.62 -2.57 -12.79
N ILE A 186 15.08 -1.70 -11.95
CA ILE A 186 13.98 -0.78 -12.28
C ILE A 186 14.17 0.57 -11.60
N ARG A 187 13.48 1.60 -12.14
CA ARG A 187 13.40 2.91 -11.49
C ARG A 187 12.21 2.96 -10.54
N VAL A 188 12.48 3.33 -9.31
CA VAL A 188 11.49 3.49 -8.25
C VAL A 188 11.59 4.88 -7.62
N LYS A 189 10.54 5.32 -6.96
CA LYS A 189 10.58 6.54 -6.16
C LYS A 189 11.57 6.41 -5.02
N ALA A 190 12.42 7.42 -4.83
CA ALA A 190 13.38 7.45 -3.73
C ALA A 190 12.65 7.51 -2.38
N ALA A 191 13.25 6.91 -1.36
CA ALA A 191 12.68 6.96 -0.02
C ALA A 191 12.71 8.40 0.52
N LEU A 192 11.55 8.89 1.01
CA LEU A 192 11.45 10.21 1.65
C LEU A 192 12.28 10.24 2.93
N SER A 193 12.99 11.36 3.14
CA SER A 193 13.68 11.65 4.40
C SER A 193 12.72 12.37 5.34
N VAL A 194 12.66 11.91 6.60
CA VAL A 194 11.74 12.41 7.62
C VAL A 194 12.50 12.72 8.89
N ALA A 195 12.54 14.00 9.27
CA ALA A 195 13.02 14.42 10.59
C ALA A 195 11.91 14.24 11.62
N LEU A 196 12.23 13.67 12.76
CA LEU A 196 11.27 13.35 13.83
C LEU A 196 11.84 13.75 15.19
N PHE A 197 11.10 14.53 15.97
CA PHE A 197 11.44 14.84 17.34
C PHE A 197 10.19 15.04 18.22
N SER A 198 10.37 14.89 19.53
CA SER A 198 9.36 15.23 20.54
C SER A 198 9.74 16.51 21.24
N THR A 199 8.72 17.28 21.70
CA THR A 199 8.93 18.47 22.54
C THR A 199 8.16 18.31 23.85
N GLY A 200 8.70 18.82 24.95
CA GLY A 200 8.08 18.81 26.26
C GLY A 200 9.09 18.52 27.36
N ASP A 201 9.14 19.37 28.39
CA ASP A 201 10.03 19.21 29.53
C ASP A 201 9.64 18.02 30.43
N GLU A 202 8.41 17.52 30.29
CA GLU A 202 7.90 16.32 30.96
C GLU A 202 8.37 15.01 30.31
N ILE A 203 8.99 15.07 29.14
CA ILE A 203 9.34 13.87 28.35
C ILE A 203 10.72 13.35 28.75
N LEU A 204 10.81 12.02 28.96
CA LEU A 204 12.06 11.30 29.24
C LEU A 204 12.44 10.39 28.06
N ASN A 205 13.73 10.26 27.80
CA ASN A 205 14.21 9.18 26.92
C ASN A 205 14.05 7.83 27.62
N ILE A 206 13.86 6.80 26.77
CA ILE A 206 13.89 5.41 27.28
C ILE A 206 15.28 5.12 27.88
N GLY A 207 15.28 4.39 29.00
CA GLY A 207 16.51 4.07 29.75
C GLY A 207 16.92 5.09 30.80
N GLU A 208 16.34 6.30 30.81
CA GLU A 208 16.51 7.25 31.91
C GLU A 208 15.74 6.78 33.17
N ALA A 209 16.24 7.17 34.35
CA ALA A 209 15.53 6.90 35.58
C ALA A 209 14.18 7.68 35.63
N PRO A 210 13.08 7.07 36.13
CA PRO A 210 11.82 7.78 36.28
C PRO A 210 11.99 9.04 37.14
N ARG A 211 11.38 10.15 36.71
CA ARG A 211 11.30 11.40 37.47
C ARG A 211 9.83 11.73 37.76
N GLU A 212 9.60 12.41 38.89
CA GLU A 212 8.28 12.91 39.23
C GLU A 212 7.73 13.86 38.15
N ALA A 213 6.46 13.75 37.84
CA ALA A 213 5.76 14.50 36.79
C ALA A 213 6.28 14.30 35.36
N CYS A 214 7.14 13.29 35.09
CA CYS A 214 7.65 12.98 33.77
C CYS A 214 7.10 11.64 33.25
N ILE A 215 7.07 11.53 31.92
CA ILE A 215 6.65 10.32 31.18
C ILE A 215 7.70 9.95 30.12
N TYR A 216 7.77 8.66 29.79
CA TYR A 216 8.65 8.24 28.69
C TYR A 216 8.05 8.57 27.32
N ASP A 217 8.92 8.95 26.40
CA ASP A 217 8.57 9.25 25.02
C ASP A 217 8.14 7.98 24.26
N SER A 218 6.84 7.74 24.21
CA SER A 218 6.27 6.64 23.42
C SER A 218 5.91 7.06 22.00
N ASN A 219 5.67 8.35 21.77
CA ASN A 219 5.17 8.87 20.51
C ASN A 219 6.21 8.80 19.42
N ARG A 220 7.42 9.27 19.69
CA ARG A 220 8.54 9.25 18.75
C ARG A 220 8.87 7.83 18.30
N TYR A 221 8.84 6.86 19.21
CA TYR A 221 9.08 5.44 18.87
C TYR A 221 7.95 4.88 17.99
N SER A 222 6.69 5.17 18.31
CA SER A 222 5.55 4.72 17.50
C SER A 222 5.58 5.32 16.10
N LEU A 223 5.84 6.63 15.98
CA LEU A 223 5.96 7.32 14.69
C LEU A 223 7.17 6.83 13.90
N SER A 224 8.34 6.68 14.54
CA SER A 224 9.54 6.16 13.88
C SER A 224 9.31 4.76 13.30
N ALA A 225 8.66 3.87 14.07
CA ALA A 225 8.32 2.53 13.61
C ALA A 225 7.37 2.57 12.40
N ALA A 226 6.33 3.40 12.46
CA ALA A 226 5.37 3.58 11.38
C ALA A 226 6.03 4.12 10.10
N LEU A 227 6.82 5.18 10.22
CA LEU A 227 7.54 5.80 9.10
C LEU A 227 8.55 4.84 8.45
N ARG A 228 9.32 4.09 9.25
CA ARG A 228 10.25 3.07 8.74
C ARG A 228 9.52 1.94 8.00
N LYS A 229 8.35 1.51 8.50
CA LYS A 229 7.53 0.50 7.84
C LYS A 229 6.95 0.98 6.50
N LEU A 230 6.76 2.30 6.35
CA LEU A 230 6.41 2.92 5.06
C LEU A 230 7.62 3.07 4.11
N GLY A 231 8.83 2.73 4.56
CA GLY A 231 10.04 2.85 3.76
C GLY A 231 10.72 4.22 3.84
N CYS A 232 10.34 5.10 4.78
CA CYS A 232 10.98 6.39 4.97
C CYS A 232 12.36 6.25 5.64
N LYS A 233 13.28 7.15 5.29
CA LYS A 233 14.56 7.36 5.99
C LYS A 233 14.32 8.30 7.17
N VAL A 234 14.30 7.78 8.40
CA VAL A 234 13.99 8.56 9.60
C VAL A 234 15.25 9.11 10.24
N LEU A 235 15.34 10.44 10.29
CA LEU A 235 16.29 11.20 11.10
C LEU A 235 15.65 11.45 12.47
N ASP A 236 15.99 10.63 13.46
CA ASP A 236 15.52 10.77 14.83
C ASP A 236 16.38 11.82 15.57
N MET A 237 15.79 12.98 15.86
CA MET A 237 16.47 14.11 16.51
C MET A 237 16.26 14.11 18.04
N GLY A 238 15.57 13.10 18.60
CA GLY A 238 15.38 12.97 20.03
C GLY A 238 14.30 13.86 20.63
N ILE A 239 14.54 14.30 21.86
CA ILE A 239 13.65 15.20 22.59
C ILE A 239 14.30 16.58 22.61
N ILE A 240 13.55 17.58 22.16
CA ILE A 240 13.97 18.98 22.16
C ILE A 240 13.27 19.68 23.32
N PRO A 241 14.01 20.29 24.25
CA PRO A 241 13.43 21.05 25.35
C PRO A 241 12.56 22.20 24.85
N ASP A 242 11.56 22.61 25.64
CA ASP A 242 10.68 23.74 25.33
C ASP A 242 11.37 25.09 25.51
N HIS A 243 12.55 25.24 24.87
CA HIS A 243 13.36 26.42 24.88
C HIS A 243 13.42 27.06 23.48
N PRO A 244 13.06 28.35 23.31
CA PRO A 244 12.89 28.99 22.00
C PRO A 244 14.08 28.85 21.03
N GLU A 245 15.30 29.02 21.52
CA GLU A 245 16.50 28.93 20.68
C GLU A 245 16.75 27.51 20.21
N GLN A 246 16.63 26.50 21.11
CA GLN A 246 16.83 25.11 20.77
C GLN A 246 15.77 24.58 19.81
N LEU A 247 14.52 25.00 20.00
CA LEU A 247 13.42 24.67 19.06
C LEU A 247 13.68 25.29 17.68
N ARG A 248 14.13 26.55 17.61
CA ARG A 248 14.45 27.22 16.34
C ARG A 248 15.58 26.49 15.60
N GLU A 249 16.66 26.16 16.29
CA GLU A 249 17.78 25.39 15.73
C GLU A 249 17.34 24.01 15.25
N ALA A 250 16.49 23.32 16.03
CA ALA A 250 15.96 22.02 15.66
C ALA A 250 15.10 22.08 14.39
N PHE A 251 14.19 23.05 14.27
CA PHE A 251 13.40 23.24 13.08
C PHE A 251 14.23 23.60 11.85
N GLN A 252 15.22 24.46 11.98
CA GLN A 252 16.13 24.80 10.88
C GLN A 252 16.95 23.59 10.42
N LEU A 253 17.51 22.84 11.36
CA LEU A 253 18.26 21.62 11.06
C LEU A 253 17.36 20.56 10.39
N ALA A 254 16.14 20.35 10.90
CA ALA A 254 15.17 19.44 10.34
C ALA A 254 14.79 19.81 8.89
N ALA A 255 14.48 21.09 8.64
CA ALA A 255 14.12 21.60 7.32
C ALA A 255 15.27 21.48 6.30
N ALA A 256 16.52 21.69 6.74
CA ALA A 256 17.68 21.55 5.88
C ALA A 256 18.06 20.07 5.58
N SER A 257 17.56 19.11 6.38
CA SER A 257 18.01 17.71 6.34
C SER A 257 16.96 16.71 5.89
N ALA A 258 15.69 17.13 5.75
CA ALA A 258 14.60 16.20 5.47
C ALA A 258 13.51 16.83 4.57
N ASP A 259 12.81 15.97 3.84
CA ASP A 259 11.66 16.35 3.01
C ASP A 259 10.43 16.65 3.87
N ILE A 260 10.37 16.03 5.05
CA ILE A 260 9.22 16.09 5.95
C ILE A 260 9.70 16.20 7.40
N ILE A 261 8.97 16.99 8.19
CA ILE A 261 9.22 17.16 9.62
C ILE A 261 7.98 16.69 10.39
N PHE A 262 8.19 15.79 11.35
CA PHE A 262 7.18 15.39 12.32
C PHE A 262 7.58 15.83 13.73
N THR A 263 6.63 16.48 14.42
CA THR A 263 6.77 16.73 15.86
C THR A 263 5.64 16.08 16.64
N SER A 264 5.95 15.61 17.84
CA SER A 264 4.95 15.18 18.83
C SER A 264 5.02 16.08 20.06
N GLY A 265 3.91 16.73 20.39
CA GLY A 265 3.86 17.81 21.37
C GLY A 265 3.96 19.19 20.72
N GLY A 266 3.91 20.26 21.53
CA GLY A 266 4.07 21.64 21.07
C GLY A 266 2.95 22.19 20.15
N VAL A 267 1.81 21.51 20.00
CA VAL A 267 0.68 21.95 19.18
C VAL A 267 -0.58 22.26 19.99
N SER A 268 -0.44 22.37 21.31
CA SER A 268 -1.53 22.70 22.22
C SER A 268 -1.92 24.17 22.09
N VAL A 269 -3.12 24.51 22.57
CA VAL A 269 -3.63 25.91 22.61
C VAL A 269 -3.20 26.67 23.88
N GLY A 270 -2.12 26.21 24.55
CA GLY A 270 -1.61 26.84 25.78
C GLY A 270 -0.91 28.20 25.55
N GLU A 271 -0.85 29.01 26.59
CA GLU A 271 -0.29 30.37 26.54
C GLU A 271 1.24 30.42 26.39
N ALA A 272 1.98 29.32 26.63
CA ALA A 272 3.44 29.22 26.54
C ALA A 272 3.88 28.38 25.34
N ASP A 273 3.26 28.55 24.18
CA ASP A 273 3.55 27.73 22.99
C ASP A 273 4.62 28.40 22.14
N TYR A 274 5.90 28.30 22.55
CA TYR A 274 7.04 28.76 21.77
C TYR A 274 7.11 28.12 20.39
N THR A 275 6.67 26.88 20.27
CA THR A 275 6.58 26.16 18.99
C THR A 275 5.74 26.92 17.98
N LYS A 276 4.58 27.44 18.40
CA LYS A 276 3.69 28.21 17.55
C LYS A 276 4.31 29.52 17.10
N GLN A 277 4.99 30.23 18.00
CA GLN A 277 5.68 31.46 17.67
C GLN A 277 6.81 31.22 16.67
N ILE A 278 7.65 30.20 16.90
CA ILE A 278 8.78 29.86 16.04
C ILE A 278 8.30 29.43 14.67
N LEU A 279 7.26 28.60 14.60
CA LEU A 279 6.69 28.18 13.32
C LEU A 279 6.09 29.34 12.52
N ALA A 280 5.56 30.35 13.19
CA ALA A 280 5.10 31.58 12.51
C ALA A 280 6.26 32.45 11.99
N GLU A 281 7.45 32.37 12.61
CA GLU A 281 8.65 33.09 12.20
C GLU A 281 9.43 32.34 11.08
N THR A 282 9.43 31.02 11.11
CA THR A 282 10.30 30.16 10.26
C THR A 282 9.58 29.51 9.09
N GLY A 283 8.24 29.56 9.05
CA GLY A 283 7.49 28.83 8.03
C GLY A 283 6.08 29.37 7.79
N GLN A 284 5.36 28.70 6.91
CA GLN A 284 3.94 28.91 6.66
C GLN A 284 3.17 27.72 7.27
N VAL A 285 2.93 27.79 8.58
CA VAL A 285 2.28 26.72 9.33
C VAL A 285 0.96 27.20 9.92
N ASP A 286 -0.09 26.46 9.61
CA ASP A 286 -1.44 26.69 10.14
C ASP A 286 -1.72 25.75 11.31
N PHE A 287 -2.35 26.28 12.36
CA PHE A 287 -2.81 25.51 13.51
C PHE A 287 -4.31 25.30 13.41
N TRP A 288 -4.71 24.04 13.19
CA TRP A 288 -6.11 23.70 12.98
C TRP A 288 -6.73 23.05 14.20
N LYS A 289 -7.98 23.42 14.46
CA LYS A 289 -8.87 22.67 15.32
C LYS A 289 -9.73 21.77 14.44
N VAL A 290 -9.48 20.48 14.46
CA VAL A 290 -10.25 19.51 13.69
C VAL A 290 -11.36 18.92 14.55
N ALA A 291 -12.56 18.77 14.00
CA ALA A 291 -13.74 18.22 14.71
C ALA A 291 -13.66 16.68 14.82
N ILE A 292 -12.56 16.17 15.40
CA ILE A 292 -12.31 14.75 15.67
C ILE A 292 -12.07 14.48 17.16
N LYS A 293 -12.15 13.21 17.53
CA LYS A 293 -11.77 12.72 18.86
C LYS A 293 -11.21 11.28 18.75
N PRO A 294 -9.95 11.06 19.24
CA PRO A 294 -8.98 12.03 19.75
C PRO A 294 -8.26 12.78 18.65
N GLY A 295 -7.44 13.80 18.99
CA GLY A 295 -6.52 14.43 18.06
C GLY A 295 -7.02 15.77 17.48
N ARG A 296 -7.71 16.58 18.29
CA ARG A 296 -8.28 17.87 17.86
C ARG A 296 -7.26 18.91 17.34
N PRO A 297 -6.13 19.20 18.05
CA PRO A 297 -5.14 20.13 17.54
C PRO A 297 -4.19 19.42 16.59
N ILE A 298 -3.97 20.01 15.42
CA ILE A 298 -2.98 19.60 14.42
C ILE A 298 -2.34 20.87 13.87
N ALA A 299 -1.01 20.89 13.74
CA ALA A 299 -0.31 21.91 12.97
C ALA A 299 0.16 21.30 11.65
N PHE A 300 -0.01 22.04 10.56
CA PHE A 300 0.37 21.58 9.23
C PHE A 300 0.80 22.76 8.36
N GLY A 301 1.81 22.54 7.51
CA GLY A 301 2.31 23.56 6.60
C GLY A 301 3.69 23.24 6.08
N HIS A 302 4.51 24.25 5.88
CA HIS A 302 5.86 24.14 5.37
C HIS A 302 6.84 24.95 6.22
N ILE A 303 8.04 24.43 6.40
CA ILE A 303 9.22 25.11 6.91
C ILE A 303 10.26 25.02 5.80
N ASP A 304 10.59 26.15 5.17
CA ASP A 304 11.31 26.18 3.90
C ASP A 304 10.65 25.22 2.88
N GLU A 305 11.38 24.27 2.34
CA GLU A 305 10.87 23.26 1.40
C GLU A 305 10.28 22.01 2.09
N ALA A 306 10.49 21.83 3.40
CA ALA A 306 10.02 20.65 4.12
C ALA A 306 8.55 20.76 4.50
N VAL A 307 7.79 19.68 4.31
CA VAL A 307 6.38 19.59 4.76
C VAL A 307 6.37 19.34 6.27
N PHE A 308 5.62 20.11 7.02
CA PHE A 308 5.55 20.01 8.48
C PHE A 308 4.24 19.43 8.98
N PHE A 309 4.37 18.47 9.90
CA PHE A 309 3.27 17.87 10.66
C PHE A 309 3.54 18.01 12.16
N GLY A 310 2.78 18.84 12.84
CA GLY A 310 2.75 18.91 14.30
C GLY A 310 1.58 18.08 14.82
N LEU A 311 1.91 16.98 15.54
CA LEU A 311 0.92 16.03 16.06
C LEU A 311 0.68 16.25 17.57
N PRO A 312 -0.49 15.84 18.10
CA PRO A 312 -0.80 15.97 19.52
C PRO A 312 0.20 15.26 20.43
N GLY A 313 0.28 15.67 21.72
CA GLY A 313 1.13 14.99 22.71
C GLY A 313 0.55 13.65 23.23
N ASN A 314 -0.79 13.46 23.22
CA ASN A 314 -1.39 12.21 23.70
C ASN A 314 -1.16 11.04 22.72
N PRO A 315 -0.66 9.88 23.16
CA PRO A 315 -0.19 8.80 22.27
C PRO A 315 -1.26 8.23 21.34
N VAL A 316 -2.48 8.04 21.78
CA VAL A 316 -3.56 7.58 20.90
C VAL A 316 -3.97 8.66 19.90
N ALA A 317 -3.91 9.93 20.31
CA ALA A 317 -4.21 11.04 19.41
C ALA A 317 -3.16 11.13 18.30
N VAL A 318 -1.86 10.95 18.64
CA VAL A 318 -0.77 10.85 17.64
C VAL A 318 -1.05 9.79 16.61
N MET A 319 -1.35 8.55 17.04
CA MET A 319 -1.60 7.45 16.12
C MET A 319 -2.83 7.69 15.26
N VAL A 320 -3.93 8.18 15.84
CA VAL A 320 -5.15 8.50 15.07
C VAL A 320 -4.89 9.60 14.05
N THR A 321 -4.23 10.70 14.44
CA THR A 321 -3.93 11.80 13.50
C THR A 321 -2.94 11.37 12.43
N PHE A 322 -1.96 10.54 12.77
CA PHE A 322 -1.06 9.94 11.80
C PHE A 322 -1.81 9.13 10.74
N TYR A 323 -2.64 8.18 11.15
CA TYR A 323 -3.40 7.32 10.23
C TYR A 323 -4.41 8.06 9.37
N GLN A 324 -5.07 9.07 9.95
CA GLN A 324 -6.18 9.75 9.27
C GLN A 324 -5.74 10.93 8.38
N PHE A 325 -4.57 11.53 8.66
CA PHE A 325 -4.11 12.74 7.97
C PHE A 325 -2.70 12.58 7.39
N ALA A 326 -1.73 12.22 8.21
CA ALA A 326 -0.35 12.17 7.76
C ALA A 326 -0.11 11.03 6.75
N LEU A 327 -0.66 9.86 6.98
CA LEU A 327 -0.48 8.69 6.09
C LEU A 327 -0.96 8.96 4.65
N PRO A 328 -2.18 9.47 4.39
CA PRO A 328 -2.60 9.83 3.03
C PRO A 328 -1.72 10.90 2.38
N CYS A 329 -1.22 11.85 3.18
CA CYS A 329 -0.28 12.85 2.70
C CYS A 329 1.09 12.25 2.35
N LEU A 330 1.60 11.34 3.17
CA LEU A 330 2.84 10.60 2.89
C LEU A 330 2.73 9.80 1.59
N GLU A 331 1.62 9.12 1.37
CA GLU A 331 1.35 8.37 0.13
C GLU A 331 1.43 9.28 -1.10
N LYS A 332 0.84 10.48 -1.04
CA LYS A 332 0.93 11.46 -2.12
C LYS A 332 2.36 11.98 -2.29
N LEU A 333 3.04 12.34 -1.20
CA LEU A 333 4.43 12.83 -1.21
C LEU A 333 5.40 11.80 -1.78
N MET A 334 5.14 10.50 -1.56
CA MET A 334 5.89 9.38 -2.11
C MET A 334 5.64 9.13 -3.60
N GLY A 335 4.66 9.79 -4.22
CA GLY A 335 4.33 9.64 -5.63
C GLY A 335 3.41 8.47 -5.95
N LEU A 336 2.59 7.99 -4.99
CA LEU A 336 1.51 7.07 -5.29
C LEU A 336 0.47 7.75 -6.19
N SER A 337 0.17 7.14 -7.34
CA SER A 337 -0.81 7.66 -8.30
C SER A 337 -2.24 7.60 -7.77
N GLN A 338 -2.50 6.67 -6.86
CA GLN A 338 -3.76 6.53 -6.14
C GLN A 338 -3.45 6.19 -4.68
N PRO A 339 -4.16 6.77 -3.71
CA PRO A 339 -4.02 6.39 -2.32
C PRO A 339 -4.19 4.89 -2.14
N LEU A 340 -3.42 4.30 -1.23
CA LEU A 340 -3.64 2.91 -0.87
C LEU A 340 -5.07 2.76 -0.36
N LEU A 341 -5.75 1.73 -0.82
CA LEU A 341 -7.09 1.43 -0.33
C LEU A 341 -6.98 1.02 1.14
N HIS A 342 -7.49 1.88 2.01
CA HIS A 342 -7.72 1.54 3.42
C HIS A 342 -9.18 1.10 3.56
N PRO A 343 -9.48 -0.20 3.41
CA PRO A 343 -10.86 -0.66 3.28
C PRO A 343 -11.65 -0.33 4.54
N SER A 344 -12.74 0.38 4.35
CA SER A 344 -13.76 0.60 5.36
C SER A 344 -14.93 -0.33 5.09
N ILE A 345 -15.32 -1.10 6.09
CA ILE A 345 -16.41 -2.06 6.01
C ILE A 345 -17.49 -1.74 7.06
N GLU A 346 -18.74 -2.05 6.75
CA GLU A 346 -19.82 -1.95 7.71
C GLU A 346 -19.95 -3.25 8.49
N VAL A 347 -19.78 -3.17 9.81
CA VAL A 347 -19.75 -4.35 10.70
C VAL A 347 -20.67 -4.13 11.88
N LYS A 348 -21.37 -5.19 12.31
CA LYS A 348 -22.20 -5.14 13.52
C LYS A 348 -21.35 -4.95 14.77
N CYS A 349 -21.73 -3.97 15.59
CA CYS A 349 -21.13 -3.76 16.90
C CYS A 349 -21.71 -4.75 17.90
N SER A 350 -20.88 -5.52 18.61
CA SER A 350 -21.34 -6.51 19.59
C SER A 350 -21.72 -5.93 20.95
N GLN A 351 -21.38 -4.65 21.19
CA GLN A 351 -21.65 -3.95 22.45
C GLN A 351 -22.05 -2.50 22.21
N PRO A 352 -22.77 -1.84 23.11
CA PRO A 352 -23.11 -0.43 22.93
C PRO A 352 -21.86 0.45 22.99
N ILE A 353 -21.84 1.51 22.19
CA ILE A 353 -20.75 2.50 22.15
C ILE A 353 -21.32 3.86 22.52
N ALA A 354 -20.72 4.47 23.54
CA ALA A 354 -21.05 5.84 23.92
C ALA A 354 -20.42 6.82 22.91
N LYS A 355 -21.25 7.70 22.35
CA LYS A 355 -20.82 8.77 21.43
C LYS A 355 -21.70 10.00 21.60
N ARG A 356 -21.06 11.17 21.54
CA ARG A 356 -21.76 12.47 21.49
C ARG A 356 -21.75 13.01 20.08
N VAL A 357 -22.87 13.56 19.61
CA VAL A 357 -22.96 14.30 18.34
C VAL A 357 -22.02 15.51 18.39
N GLY A 358 -21.56 15.97 17.24
CA GLY A 358 -20.77 17.18 17.09
C GLY A 358 -19.29 16.97 16.75
N ARG A 359 -18.79 15.72 16.75
CA ARG A 359 -17.43 15.38 16.29
C ARG A 359 -17.38 13.97 15.72
N THR A 360 -16.54 13.74 14.74
CA THR A 360 -16.18 12.38 14.32
C THR A 360 -15.34 11.72 15.40
N GLU A 361 -15.81 10.61 15.97
CA GLU A 361 -15.03 9.83 16.95
C GLU A 361 -14.38 8.63 16.27
N ILE A 362 -13.08 8.47 16.49
CA ILE A 362 -12.29 7.34 15.99
C ILE A 362 -11.89 6.52 17.22
N GLN A 363 -12.63 5.44 17.43
CA GLN A 363 -12.44 4.56 18.57
C GLN A 363 -11.64 3.32 18.16
N ARG A 364 -10.89 2.74 19.08
CA ARG A 364 -10.11 1.52 18.85
C ARG A 364 -11.01 0.32 19.04
N GLY A 365 -10.97 -0.61 18.11
CA GLY A 365 -11.80 -1.79 18.09
C GLY A 365 -11.04 -3.09 17.88
N ILE A 366 -11.66 -4.18 18.33
CA ILE A 366 -11.25 -5.55 18.05
C ILE A 366 -12.30 -6.14 17.11
N LEU A 367 -11.91 -6.28 15.86
CA LEU A 367 -12.68 -6.93 14.80
C LEU A 367 -12.40 -8.43 14.86
N SER A 368 -13.43 -9.26 14.90
CA SER A 368 -13.31 -10.71 14.97
C SER A 368 -14.34 -11.42 14.09
N PRO A 369 -13.96 -12.56 13.46
CA PRO A 369 -14.91 -13.42 12.75
C PRO A 369 -15.81 -14.14 13.75
N GLN A 370 -17.03 -14.47 13.31
CA GLN A 370 -18.01 -15.24 14.06
C GLN A 370 -18.18 -16.63 13.44
N PRO A 371 -18.71 -17.62 14.20
CA PRO A 371 -18.92 -18.97 13.68
C PRO A 371 -19.83 -19.08 12.47
N ASP A 372 -20.75 -18.12 12.28
CA ASP A 372 -21.66 -18.02 11.14
C ASP A 372 -21.03 -17.36 9.89
N GLY A 373 -19.75 -17.06 9.93
CA GLY A 373 -19.01 -16.39 8.84
C GLY A 373 -19.16 -14.88 8.83
N SER A 374 -19.98 -14.27 9.70
CA SER A 374 -20.08 -12.83 9.84
C SER A 374 -18.88 -12.24 10.61
N TRP A 375 -18.74 -10.92 10.53
CA TRP A 375 -17.75 -10.19 11.34
C TRP A 375 -18.46 -9.33 12.38
N GLN A 376 -17.85 -9.21 13.55
CA GLN A 376 -18.31 -8.32 14.61
C GLN A 376 -17.16 -7.50 15.16
N ILE A 377 -17.48 -6.30 15.66
CA ILE A 377 -16.52 -5.43 16.30
C ILE A 377 -16.97 -5.05 17.72
N LYS A 378 -16.00 -4.91 18.59
CA LYS A 378 -16.17 -4.32 19.94
C LYS A 378 -15.06 -3.33 20.21
N THR A 379 -15.27 -2.38 21.13
CA THR A 379 -14.19 -1.46 21.53
C THR A 379 -13.08 -2.20 22.29
N SER A 380 -11.82 -1.81 22.08
CA SER A 380 -10.65 -2.36 22.79
C SER A 380 -10.49 -1.69 24.17
N GLY A 381 -11.40 -1.93 25.11
CA GLY A 381 -11.34 -1.35 26.46
C GLY A 381 -11.62 0.16 26.52
N LYS A 382 -10.96 0.88 27.44
CA LYS A 382 -11.15 2.32 27.66
C LYS A 382 -10.65 3.15 26.49
N GLN A 383 -11.43 4.14 26.05
CA GLN A 383 -11.19 4.95 24.84
C GLN A 383 -10.52 6.32 25.12
N GLY A 384 -9.79 6.48 26.21
CA GLY A 384 -9.04 7.71 26.53
C GLY A 384 -7.86 7.93 25.56
N SER A 385 -7.52 9.20 25.29
CA SER A 385 -6.44 9.57 24.36
C SER A 385 -5.03 9.23 24.85
N GLY A 386 -4.84 9.04 26.16
CA GLY A 386 -3.58 8.62 26.78
C GLY A 386 -3.45 7.11 26.99
N ILE A 387 -4.45 6.29 26.61
CA ILE A 387 -4.47 4.85 26.91
C ILE A 387 -3.87 4.07 25.73
N LEU A 388 -2.55 4.11 25.58
CA LEU A 388 -1.81 3.47 24.48
C LEU A 388 -2.07 1.96 24.40
N ARG A 389 -2.26 1.27 25.53
CA ARG A 389 -2.61 -0.14 25.57
C ARG A 389 -3.83 -0.47 24.71
N SER A 390 -4.85 0.39 24.70
CA SER A 390 -6.05 0.17 23.87
C SER A 390 -5.75 0.20 22.37
N MET A 391 -4.68 0.90 21.94
CA MET A 391 -4.21 0.92 20.57
C MET A 391 -3.45 -0.38 20.22
N SER A 392 -2.60 -0.84 21.13
CA SER A 392 -1.83 -2.07 20.96
C SER A 392 -2.70 -3.34 20.92
N GLU A 393 -3.85 -3.34 21.60
CA GLU A 393 -4.80 -4.46 21.62
C GLU A 393 -5.80 -4.42 20.44
N ALA A 394 -5.94 -3.28 19.77
CA ALA A 394 -6.86 -3.08 18.66
C ALA A 394 -6.27 -3.64 17.34
N ASN A 395 -7.16 -4.03 16.44
CA ASN A 395 -6.82 -4.37 15.04
C ASN A 395 -7.62 -3.54 14.02
N ALA A 396 -8.44 -2.60 14.51
CA ALA A 396 -9.24 -1.73 13.67
C ALA A 396 -9.63 -0.42 14.39
N PHE A 397 -9.93 0.61 13.60
CA PHE A 397 -10.67 1.78 14.03
C PHE A 397 -12.17 1.58 13.81
N ILE A 398 -12.98 2.06 14.77
CA ILE A 398 -14.41 2.27 14.62
C ILE A 398 -14.60 3.75 14.34
N ILE A 399 -15.09 4.08 13.14
CA ILE A 399 -15.30 5.46 12.70
C ILE A 399 -16.76 5.83 12.91
N LEU A 400 -17.01 6.72 13.84
CA LEU A 400 -18.36 7.19 14.19
C LEU A 400 -18.50 8.63 13.69
N GLN A 401 -19.28 8.80 12.64
CA GLN A 401 -19.43 10.07 11.92
C GLN A 401 -19.96 11.20 12.85
N HIS A 402 -19.75 12.43 12.40
CA HIS A 402 -20.04 13.65 13.14
C HIS A 402 -21.48 13.70 13.71
N GLU A 403 -22.46 13.35 12.88
CA GLU A 403 -23.90 13.42 13.22
C GLU A 403 -24.38 12.23 14.02
N ARG A 404 -23.58 11.15 14.08
CA ARG A 404 -24.00 9.93 14.78
C ARG A 404 -24.01 10.12 16.30
N GLY A 405 -25.08 9.66 16.93
CA GLY A 405 -25.22 9.53 18.36
C GLY A 405 -24.67 8.18 18.90
N PRO A 406 -25.08 7.78 20.12
CA PRO A 406 -24.72 6.50 20.71
C PRO A 406 -25.12 5.33 19.81
N VAL A 407 -24.31 4.28 19.80
CA VAL A 407 -24.53 3.04 19.03
C VAL A 407 -25.05 1.96 19.98
N LYS A 408 -26.11 1.25 19.57
CA LYS A 408 -26.62 0.08 20.31
C LYS A 408 -25.94 -1.19 19.83
N ALA A 409 -25.87 -2.19 20.68
CA ALA A 409 -25.42 -3.52 20.28
C ALA A 409 -26.28 -4.04 19.10
N GLY A 410 -25.62 -4.63 18.10
CA GLY A 410 -26.26 -5.10 16.86
C GLY A 410 -26.37 -4.07 15.75
N GLU A 411 -26.15 -2.78 16.00
CA GLU A 411 -26.10 -1.77 14.96
C GLU A 411 -24.80 -1.85 14.15
N TYR A 412 -24.86 -1.44 12.87
CA TYR A 412 -23.71 -1.36 12.00
C TYR A 412 -22.90 -0.10 12.27
N VAL A 413 -21.58 -0.23 12.21
CA VAL A 413 -20.60 0.84 12.31
C VAL A 413 -19.54 0.69 11.23
N THR A 414 -19.02 1.82 10.77
CA THR A 414 -17.90 1.84 9.81
C THR A 414 -16.60 1.45 10.52
N VAL A 415 -15.92 0.46 9.99
CA VAL A 415 -14.67 -0.09 10.54
C VAL A 415 -13.57 0.01 9.51
N GLN A 416 -12.45 0.59 9.90
CA GLN A 416 -11.20 0.64 9.13
C GLN A 416 -10.17 -0.27 9.80
N THR A 417 -9.76 -1.34 9.11
CA THR A 417 -8.79 -2.30 9.65
C THR A 417 -7.37 -1.75 9.65
N PHE A 418 -6.50 -2.24 10.55
CA PHE A 418 -5.08 -1.88 10.56
C PHE A 418 -4.28 -2.67 9.50
N SER A 419 -4.75 -3.84 9.07
CA SER A 419 -4.14 -4.57 7.96
C SER A 419 -4.24 -3.76 6.68
N GLY A 420 -3.09 -3.53 6.04
CA GLY A 420 -2.98 -2.64 4.88
C GLY A 420 -2.65 -1.19 5.20
N LEU A 421 -2.72 -0.77 6.46
CA LEU A 421 -2.20 0.54 6.88
C LEU A 421 -0.68 0.53 7.01
N PHE A 422 -0.10 -0.62 7.39
CA PHE A 422 1.33 -0.89 7.46
C PHE A 422 1.63 -2.35 7.16
#